data_0d530a2c53ab179fb98e5190a6549fbb
#
_entry.id   0d530a2c53ab179fb98e5190a6549fbb
#
_cell.length_a   1.000
_cell.length_b   1.000
_cell.length_c   1.000
_cell.angle_alpha   90.00
_cell.angle_beta   90.00
_cell.angle_gamma   90.00
#
_symmetry.space_group_name_H-M   'P 1'
#
loop_
_entity.id
_entity.type
_entity.pdbx_description
1 polymer ?
#
loop_
_entity_poly.entity_id
_entity_poly.type
_entity_poly.pdbx_seq_one_letter_code
_entity_poly.pdbx_strand_id
1 'polypeptide(L)'
;MNLSRLTYCTTNQKVKIAEIDGGTGAVENIKSLGLAVGDEIIYKSRKNGRGKIVVESNNKEISLGYELASKILLECSENPNTTLNHVKVGDVAEVTKMGAKGDVRFRLLDMGLVKGVEIKIIRVAPLGDPIEILINSFNLSLRLEEAKNIEVKVLKINKNGKKRWGMF
;
A
#
# COMPACT_ATOMS: atom_id res chain seq x y z
N MET A 1 -5.91 -11.05 -14.16
CA MET A 1 -4.59 -10.85 -13.54
C MET A 1 -4.71 -9.73 -12.52
N ASN A 2 -4.36 -10.00 -11.29
CA ASN A 2 -4.38 -9.00 -10.25
C ASN A 2 -3.05 -8.25 -10.22
N LEU A 3 -3.12 -6.96 -9.89
CA LEU A 3 -1.94 -6.13 -9.67
C LEU A 3 -1.78 -5.84 -8.18
N SER A 4 -0.53 -5.79 -7.74
CA SER A 4 -0.14 -5.39 -6.39
C SER A 4 0.92 -4.30 -6.46
N ARG A 5 1.07 -3.52 -5.40
CA ARG A 5 2.20 -2.58 -5.29
C ARG A 5 3.42 -3.29 -4.69
N LEU A 6 4.61 -2.88 -5.09
CA LEU A 6 5.85 -3.37 -4.48
C LEU A 6 5.85 -3.14 -2.95
N THR A 7 5.21 -2.08 -2.51
CA THR A 7 5.07 -1.75 -1.07
C THR A 7 4.21 -2.74 -0.28
N TYR A 8 3.47 -3.63 -0.94
CA TYR A 8 2.63 -4.67 -0.29
C TYR A 8 3.30 -6.05 -0.25
N CYS A 9 4.52 -6.17 -0.77
CA CYS A 9 5.27 -7.43 -0.75
C CYS A 9 5.74 -7.81 0.65
N THR A 10 5.95 -9.10 0.81
CA THR A 10 6.58 -9.70 1.99
C THR A 10 8.01 -10.13 1.68
N THR A 11 8.83 -10.27 2.72
CA THR A 11 10.25 -10.63 2.60
C THR A 11 10.44 -11.96 1.84
N ASN A 12 11.41 -11.96 0.92
CA ASN A 12 11.77 -13.06 0.03
C ASN A 12 10.70 -13.42 -1.03
N GLN A 13 9.71 -12.56 -1.22
CA GLN A 13 8.73 -12.76 -2.29
C GLN A 13 9.38 -12.45 -3.64
N LYS A 14 9.31 -13.44 -4.55
CA LYS A 14 9.72 -13.28 -5.95
C LYS A 14 8.52 -12.78 -6.76
N VAL A 15 8.71 -11.69 -7.48
CA VAL A 15 7.64 -11.01 -8.21
C VAL A 15 8.14 -10.44 -9.53
N LYS A 16 7.22 -10.20 -10.44
CA LYS A 16 7.50 -9.61 -11.75
C LYS A 16 6.89 -8.23 -11.88
N ILE A 17 7.65 -7.27 -12.37
CA ILE A 17 7.17 -5.92 -12.63
C ILE A 17 6.23 -5.94 -13.83
N ALA A 18 4.96 -5.61 -13.60
CA ALA A 18 3.93 -5.54 -14.63
C ALA A 18 3.81 -4.16 -15.24
N GLU A 19 3.86 -3.11 -14.40
CA GLU A 19 3.58 -1.74 -14.82
C GLU A 19 4.25 -0.75 -13.85
N ILE A 20 4.52 0.45 -14.34
CA ILE A 20 4.96 1.58 -13.50
C ILE A 20 3.85 2.62 -13.52
N ASP A 21 3.25 2.85 -12.36
CA ASP A 21 2.16 3.82 -12.15
C ASP A 21 2.73 5.21 -11.91
N GLY A 22 2.96 5.95 -12.97
CA GLY A 22 3.51 7.30 -12.88
C GLY A 22 3.80 7.90 -14.24
N GLY A 23 4.14 9.19 -14.26
CA GLY A 23 4.57 9.86 -15.48
C GLY A 23 5.97 9.43 -15.92
N THR A 24 6.43 10.01 -17.04
CA THR A 24 7.76 9.75 -17.61
C THR A 24 8.89 9.84 -16.60
N GLY A 25 8.83 10.82 -15.67
CA GLY A 25 9.84 11.00 -14.65
C GLY A 25 9.96 9.81 -13.69
N ALA A 26 8.84 9.17 -13.30
CA ALA A 26 8.88 7.97 -12.47
C ALA A 26 9.49 6.79 -13.23
N VAL A 27 9.11 6.61 -14.48
CA VAL A 27 9.64 5.56 -15.36
C VAL A 27 11.15 5.73 -15.54
N GLU A 28 11.61 6.94 -15.83
CA GLU A 28 13.04 7.25 -16.00
C GLU A 28 13.84 7.01 -14.72
N ASN A 29 13.31 7.44 -13.58
CA ASN A 29 13.98 7.20 -12.29
C ASN A 29 14.11 5.73 -11.97
N ILE A 30 13.07 4.93 -12.22
CA ILE A 30 13.09 3.49 -11.99
C ILE A 30 14.07 2.81 -12.96
N LYS A 31 14.07 3.20 -14.23
CA LYS A 31 15.05 2.71 -15.23
C LYS A 31 16.48 3.04 -14.85
N SER A 32 16.74 4.25 -14.35
CA SER A 32 18.08 4.65 -13.93
C SER A 32 18.61 3.83 -12.76
N LEU A 33 17.73 3.24 -11.95
CA LEU A 33 18.07 2.31 -10.88
C LEU A 33 18.31 0.88 -11.39
N GLY A 34 18.07 0.61 -12.66
CA GLY A 34 18.27 -0.70 -13.27
C GLY A 34 17.05 -1.60 -13.25
N LEU A 35 15.84 -1.05 -13.07
CA LEU A 35 14.58 -1.79 -13.07
C LEU A 35 13.72 -1.40 -14.28
N ALA A 36 13.06 -2.39 -14.88
CA ALA A 36 12.15 -2.18 -16.01
C ALA A 36 10.92 -3.10 -15.91
N VAL A 37 9.86 -2.73 -16.65
CA VAL A 37 8.70 -3.63 -16.82
C VAL A 37 9.16 -4.94 -17.43
N GLY A 38 8.69 -6.05 -16.85
CA GLY A 38 9.07 -7.42 -17.23
C GLY A 38 10.16 -8.03 -16.38
N ASP A 39 10.87 -7.22 -15.58
CA ASP A 39 11.93 -7.75 -14.71
C ASP A 39 11.35 -8.58 -13.56
N GLU A 40 12.03 -9.68 -13.25
CA GLU A 40 11.80 -10.46 -12.03
C GLU A 40 12.67 -9.90 -10.91
N ILE A 41 12.06 -9.63 -9.79
CA ILE A 41 12.74 -9.10 -8.60
C ILE A 41 12.38 -9.90 -7.36
N ILE A 42 13.24 -9.85 -6.36
CA ILE A 42 13.00 -10.45 -5.05
C ILE A 42 12.92 -9.30 -4.03
N TYR A 43 11.81 -9.21 -3.32
CA TYR A 43 11.66 -8.26 -2.23
C TYR A 43 12.49 -8.72 -1.03
N LYS A 44 13.43 -7.90 -0.57
CA LYS A 44 14.33 -8.25 0.53
C LYS A 44 13.89 -7.69 1.87
N SER A 45 13.71 -6.39 1.94
CA SER A 45 13.41 -5.74 3.22
C SER A 45 12.82 -4.35 3.07
N ARG A 46 12.25 -3.87 4.15
CA ARG A 46 11.82 -2.48 4.32
C ARG A 46 12.43 -1.93 5.61
N LYS A 47 13.02 -0.76 5.53
CA LYS A 47 13.50 -0.04 6.73
C LYS A 47 12.37 0.83 7.28
N ASN A 48 12.01 0.60 8.53
CA ASN A 48 11.12 1.41 9.38
C ASN A 48 9.93 2.10 8.67
N GLY A 49 8.75 1.49 8.73
CA GLY A 49 7.51 2.08 8.23
C GLY A 49 7.54 2.41 6.74
N ARG A 50 7.57 3.69 6.39
CA ARG A 50 7.72 4.19 5.01
C ARG A 50 9.18 4.39 4.58
N GLY A 51 10.10 3.66 5.18
CA GLY A 51 11.51 3.69 4.83
C GLY A 51 11.83 3.07 3.47
N LYS A 52 13.12 3.05 3.16
CA LYS A 52 13.61 2.47 1.92
C LYS A 52 13.26 0.99 1.80
N ILE A 53 12.86 0.60 0.61
CA ILE A 53 12.61 -0.78 0.23
C ILE A 53 13.81 -1.29 -0.56
N VAL A 54 14.30 -2.45 -0.19
CA VAL A 54 15.42 -3.12 -0.86
C VAL A 54 14.88 -4.31 -1.65
N VAL A 55 15.20 -4.34 -2.93
CA VAL A 55 14.91 -5.45 -3.84
C VAL A 55 16.21 -5.98 -4.45
N GLU A 56 16.19 -7.23 -4.87
CA GLU A 56 17.28 -7.84 -5.64
C GLU A 56 16.81 -8.07 -7.06
N SER A 57 17.60 -7.63 -8.01
CA SER A 57 17.42 -7.88 -9.44
C SER A 57 18.76 -8.22 -10.07
N ASN A 58 18.85 -9.32 -10.82
CA ASN A 58 20.09 -9.77 -11.47
C ASN A 58 21.29 -9.85 -10.51
N ASN A 59 21.08 -10.39 -9.31
CA ASN A 59 22.09 -10.53 -8.24
C ASN A 59 22.64 -9.19 -7.72
N LYS A 60 21.92 -8.09 -7.94
CA LYS A 60 22.26 -6.76 -7.40
C LYS A 60 21.15 -6.26 -6.50
N GLU A 61 21.52 -5.71 -5.35
CA GLU A 61 20.59 -5.05 -4.47
C GLU A 61 20.33 -3.60 -4.93
N ILE A 62 19.05 -3.26 -5.00
CA ILE A 62 18.57 -1.93 -5.38
C ILE A 62 17.72 -1.39 -4.25
N SER A 63 18.04 -0.18 -3.79
CA SER A 63 17.30 0.50 -2.74
C SER A 63 16.39 1.58 -3.34
N LEU A 64 15.10 1.51 -3.01
CA LEU A 64 14.06 2.42 -3.51
C LEU A 64 13.44 3.20 -2.36
N GLY A 65 13.23 4.51 -2.55
CA GLY A 65 12.37 5.27 -1.66
C GLY A 65 10.92 4.76 -1.71
N TYR A 66 10.19 4.88 -0.60
CA TYR A 66 8.82 4.39 -0.48
C TYR A 66 7.89 4.90 -1.59
N GLU A 67 7.93 6.21 -1.88
CA GLU A 67 7.07 6.81 -2.90
C GLU A 67 7.35 6.23 -4.31
N LEU A 68 8.61 6.02 -4.64
CA LEU A 68 8.98 5.43 -5.92
C LEU A 68 8.59 3.95 -6.00
N ALA A 69 8.82 3.19 -4.92
CA ALA A 69 8.43 1.79 -4.81
C ALA A 69 6.91 1.60 -4.91
N SER A 70 6.12 2.53 -4.36
CA SER A 70 4.65 2.47 -4.44
C SER A 70 4.10 2.60 -5.85
N LYS A 71 4.90 3.12 -6.79
CA LYS A 71 4.54 3.25 -8.21
C LYS A 71 4.85 2.01 -9.03
N ILE A 72 5.60 1.06 -8.48
CA ILE A 72 5.88 -0.21 -9.15
C ILE A 72 4.74 -1.17 -8.89
N LEU A 73 4.05 -1.56 -9.96
CA LEU A 73 2.96 -2.53 -9.92
C LEU A 73 3.47 -3.89 -10.40
N LEU A 74 3.06 -4.91 -9.69
CA LEU A 74 3.53 -6.28 -9.83
C LEU A 74 2.40 -7.20 -10.27
N GLU A 75 2.74 -8.24 -11.03
CA GLU A 75 1.83 -9.35 -11.26
C GLU A 75 1.66 -10.15 -9.96
N CYS A 76 0.41 -10.40 -9.57
CA CYS A 76 0.13 -11.27 -8.44
C CYS A 76 -1.02 -12.24 -8.74
N SER A 77 -0.93 -13.45 -8.19
CA SER A 77 -1.99 -14.46 -8.28
C SER A 77 -3.10 -14.20 -7.27
N GLU A 78 -2.74 -13.65 -6.13
CA GLU A 78 -3.66 -13.36 -5.02
C GLU A 78 -3.52 -11.92 -4.56
N ASN A 79 -4.60 -11.40 -3.98
CA ASN A 79 -4.57 -10.06 -3.40
C ASN A 79 -3.66 -10.03 -2.18
N PRO A 80 -2.77 -9.02 -2.08
CA PRO A 80 -1.82 -8.97 -0.98
C PRO A 80 -2.48 -8.62 0.35
N ASN A 81 -1.96 -9.21 1.41
CA ASN A 81 -2.28 -8.85 2.79
C ASN A 81 -1.25 -7.86 3.32
N THR A 82 -1.70 -6.86 4.04
CA THR A 82 -0.86 -5.86 4.70
C THR A 82 -1.59 -5.29 5.91
N THR A 83 -1.01 -4.29 6.56
CA THR A 83 -1.69 -3.53 7.61
C THR A 83 -2.23 -2.21 7.04
N LEU A 84 -3.30 -1.69 7.66
CA LEU A 84 -4.02 -0.52 7.14
C LEU A 84 -3.12 0.72 6.93
N ASN A 85 -2.14 0.91 7.81
CA ASN A 85 -1.19 2.03 7.71
C ASN A 85 -0.29 1.98 6.47
N HIS A 86 -0.18 0.85 5.80
CA HIS A 86 0.61 0.69 4.58
C HIS A 86 -0.20 0.81 3.29
N VAL A 87 -1.52 0.85 3.38
CA VAL A 87 -2.39 1.00 2.21
C VAL A 87 -2.25 2.40 1.63
N LYS A 88 -2.05 2.50 0.33
CA LYS A 88 -1.88 3.77 -0.36
C LYS A 88 -3.21 4.51 -0.51
N VAL A 89 -3.16 5.84 -0.48
CA VAL A 89 -4.32 6.71 -0.73
C VAL A 89 -4.99 6.35 -2.07
N GLY A 90 -6.30 6.14 -2.02
CA GLY A 90 -7.12 5.75 -3.16
C GLY A 90 -7.29 4.24 -3.34
N ASP A 91 -6.43 3.42 -2.74
CA ASP A 91 -6.58 1.97 -2.79
C ASP A 91 -7.71 1.51 -1.87
N VAL A 92 -8.37 0.41 -2.25
CA VAL A 92 -9.47 -0.21 -1.50
C VAL A 92 -8.99 -1.52 -0.91
N ALA A 93 -9.32 -1.74 0.35
CA ALA A 93 -8.96 -2.95 1.07
C ALA A 93 -10.14 -3.48 1.90
N GLU A 94 -10.07 -4.76 2.25
CA GLU A 94 -11.03 -5.43 3.12
C GLU A 94 -10.35 -5.76 4.44
N VAL A 95 -11.01 -5.47 5.55
CA VAL A 95 -10.51 -5.84 6.88
C VAL A 95 -10.55 -7.35 7.05
N THR A 96 -9.39 -7.95 7.37
CA THR A 96 -9.25 -9.39 7.58
C THR A 96 -9.07 -9.76 9.04
N LYS A 97 -8.43 -8.88 9.82
CA LYS A 97 -8.20 -9.11 11.24
C LYS A 97 -8.05 -7.80 12.01
N MET A 98 -8.67 -7.75 13.16
CA MET A 98 -8.54 -6.66 14.13
C MET A 98 -7.60 -7.08 15.25
N GLY A 99 -6.38 -6.54 15.25
CA GLY A 99 -5.36 -6.82 16.26
C GLY A 99 -5.39 -5.89 17.46
N ALA A 100 -6.18 -4.81 17.43
CA ALA A 100 -6.34 -3.90 18.56
C ALA A 100 -6.98 -4.61 19.76
N LYS A 101 -6.66 -4.14 20.97
CA LYS A 101 -7.13 -4.72 22.25
C LYS A 101 -7.80 -3.65 23.12
N GLY A 102 -8.60 -4.09 24.10
CA GLY A 102 -9.22 -3.21 25.08
C GLY A 102 -10.21 -2.23 24.49
N ASP A 103 -10.27 -1.03 25.05
CA ASP A 103 -11.24 0.01 24.68
C ASP A 103 -11.06 0.47 23.21
N VAL A 104 -9.84 0.50 22.72
CA VAL A 104 -9.56 0.84 21.31
C VAL A 104 -10.23 -0.17 20.39
N ARG A 105 -10.14 -1.46 20.68
CA ARG A 105 -10.82 -2.51 19.91
C ARG A 105 -12.32 -2.30 19.87
N PHE A 106 -12.95 -2.10 21.03
CA PHE A 106 -14.39 -1.89 21.11
C PHE A 106 -14.83 -0.65 20.32
N ARG A 107 -14.11 0.45 20.46
CA ARG A 107 -14.40 1.67 19.71
C ARG A 107 -14.32 1.46 18.19
N LEU A 108 -13.27 0.79 17.71
CA LEU A 108 -13.10 0.55 16.27
C LEU A 108 -14.18 -0.41 15.73
N LEU A 109 -14.56 -1.43 16.48
CA LEU A 109 -15.65 -2.33 16.12
C LEU A 109 -17.00 -1.59 16.08
N ASP A 110 -17.28 -0.73 17.05
CA ASP A 110 -18.50 0.09 17.10
C ASP A 110 -18.59 1.06 15.91
N MET A 111 -17.46 1.50 15.39
CA MET A 111 -17.37 2.33 14.18
C MET A 111 -17.50 1.53 12.87
N GLY A 112 -17.70 0.23 12.96
CA GLY A 112 -17.91 -0.64 11.80
C GLY A 112 -16.67 -1.28 11.21
N LEU A 113 -15.48 -1.14 11.86
CA LEU A 113 -14.26 -1.80 11.44
C LEU A 113 -14.28 -3.29 11.83
N VAL A 114 -15.15 -4.03 11.19
CA VAL A 114 -15.33 -5.46 11.40
C VAL A 114 -14.72 -6.26 10.24
N LYS A 115 -14.38 -7.52 10.49
CA LYS A 115 -13.91 -8.43 9.44
C LYS A 115 -14.88 -8.47 8.27
N GLY A 116 -14.34 -8.31 7.06
CA GLY A 116 -15.11 -8.33 5.81
C GLY A 116 -15.57 -6.95 5.32
N VAL A 117 -15.41 -5.88 6.11
CA VAL A 117 -15.79 -4.54 5.66
C VAL A 117 -14.76 -3.98 4.69
N GLU A 118 -15.25 -3.35 3.62
CA GLU A 118 -14.39 -2.63 2.68
C GLU A 118 -14.11 -1.21 3.18
N ILE A 119 -12.87 -0.80 3.02
CA ILE A 119 -12.38 0.54 3.34
C ILE A 119 -11.61 1.11 2.16
N LYS A 120 -11.64 2.43 2.04
CA LYS A 120 -10.82 3.18 1.08
C LYS A 120 -10.00 4.22 1.82
N ILE A 121 -8.72 4.30 1.54
CA ILE A 121 -7.87 5.35 2.11
C ILE A 121 -8.16 6.65 1.35
N ILE A 122 -8.65 7.65 2.06
CA ILE A 122 -9.00 8.95 1.49
C ILE A 122 -7.83 9.92 1.57
N ARG A 123 -7.19 9.96 2.73
CA ARG A 123 -6.11 10.91 2.99
C ARG A 123 -5.22 10.42 4.13
N VAL A 124 -3.97 10.78 4.04
CA VAL A 124 -2.99 10.64 5.13
C VAL A 124 -2.44 12.02 5.42
N ALA A 125 -2.44 12.44 6.69
CA ALA A 125 -1.87 13.71 7.09
C ALA A 125 -0.38 13.79 6.72
N PRO A 126 0.19 15.00 6.51
CA PRO A 126 1.55 15.15 6.00
C PRO A 126 2.63 14.41 6.79
N LEU A 127 2.45 14.25 8.10
CA LEU A 127 3.35 13.51 8.99
C LEU A 127 2.99 12.02 9.14
N GLY A 128 2.00 11.53 8.38
CA GLY A 128 1.56 10.14 8.41
C GLY A 128 0.47 9.82 9.43
N ASP A 129 0.04 10.79 10.23
CA ASP A 129 -0.95 10.63 11.29
C ASP A 129 -1.81 11.91 11.43
N PRO A 130 -3.15 11.83 11.43
CA PRO A 130 -3.99 10.64 11.28
C PRO A 130 -4.16 10.15 9.83
N ILE A 131 -4.75 8.96 9.70
CA ILE A 131 -5.18 8.37 8.43
C ILE A 131 -6.68 8.48 8.34
N GLU A 132 -7.19 9.06 7.26
CA GLU A 132 -8.62 9.18 7.00
C GLU A 132 -9.07 8.11 6.02
N ILE A 133 -10.07 7.35 6.39
CA ILE A 133 -10.65 6.28 5.59
C ILE A 133 -12.14 6.52 5.32
N LEU A 134 -12.62 6.02 4.19
CA LEU A 134 -14.04 5.90 3.90
C LEU A 134 -14.50 4.49 4.27
N ILE A 135 -15.52 4.39 5.11
CA ILE A 135 -16.13 3.15 5.57
C ILE A 135 -17.64 3.35 5.66
N ASN A 136 -18.42 2.42 5.08
CA ASN A 136 -19.90 2.47 5.14
C ASN A 136 -20.50 3.86 4.83
N SER A 137 -19.96 4.55 3.84
CA SER A 137 -20.40 5.89 3.38
C SER A 137 -20.09 7.07 4.32
N PHE A 138 -19.24 6.88 5.31
CA PHE A 138 -18.74 7.99 6.15
C PHE A 138 -17.22 7.95 6.29
N ASN A 139 -16.65 9.10 6.63
CA ASN A 139 -15.22 9.21 6.85
C ASN A 139 -14.87 8.97 8.32
N LEU A 140 -13.83 8.19 8.54
CA LEU A 140 -13.30 7.88 9.86
C LEU A 140 -11.81 8.20 9.90
N SER A 141 -11.39 8.93 10.92
CA SER A 141 -9.97 9.21 11.18
C SER A 141 -9.41 8.22 12.19
N LEU A 142 -8.30 7.59 11.82
CA LEU A 142 -7.58 6.64 12.67
C LEU A 142 -6.19 7.17 12.99
N ARG A 143 -5.75 6.93 14.21
CA ARG A 143 -4.35 7.11 14.57
C ARG A 143 -3.48 6.08 13.87
N LEU A 144 -2.25 6.46 13.54
CA LEU A 144 -1.29 5.55 12.91
C LEU A 144 -1.12 4.25 13.73
N GLU A 145 -1.04 4.36 15.06
CA GLU A 145 -0.92 3.21 15.95
C GLU A 145 -2.14 2.28 15.91
N GLU A 146 -3.33 2.82 15.69
CA GLU A 146 -4.54 2.02 15.50
C GLU A 146 -4.52 1.30 14.16
N ALA A 147 -4.14 1.99 13.10
CA ALA A 147 -4.05 1.43 11.75
C ALA A 147 -3.02 0.29 11.64
N LYS A 148 -1.92 0.34 12.38
CA LYS A 148 -0.91 -0.72 12.44
C LYS A 148 -1.45 -2.06 12.95
N ASN A 149 -2.53 -2.05 13.74
CA ASN A 149 -3.14 -3.23 14.34
C ASN A 149 -4.31 -3.79 13.52
N ILE A 150 -4.59 -3.22 12.35
CA ILE A 150 -5.67 -3.68 11.48
C ILE A 150 -5.04 -4.34 10.25
N GLU A 151 -5.22 -5.65 10.13
CA GLU A 151 -4.80 -6.39 8.95
C GLU A 151 -5.86 -6.31 7.88
N VAL A 152 -5.44 -6.08 6.66
CA VAL A 152 -6.31 -5.90 5.50
C VAL A 152 -5.78 -6.67 4.29
N LYS A 153 -6.70 -7.01 3.40
CA LYS A 153 -6.42 -7.55 2.08
C LYS A 153 -6.71 -6.47 1.05
N VAL A 154 -5.73 -6.10 0.26
CA VAL A 154 -5.92 -5.07 -0.76
C VAL A 154 -6.74 -5.63 -1.92
N LEU A 155 -7.90 -5.05 -2.19
CA LEU A 155 -8.83 -5.52 -3.22
C LEU A 155 -8.63 -4.79 -4.54
N LYS A 156 -8.36 -3.49 -4.48
CA LYS A 156 -8.31 -2.64 -5.67
C LYS A 156 -7.23 -1.59 -5.54
N ILE A 157 -6.40 -1.49 -6.56
CA ILE A 157 -5.37 -0.47 -6.70
C ILE A 157 -5.92 0.68 -7.53
N ASN A 158 -5.82 1.88 -7.00
CA ASN A 158 -6.10 3.09 -7.76
C ASN A 158 -4.87 3.48 -8.57
N LYS A 159 -4.87 3.13 -9.84
CA LYS A 159 -3.89 3.63 -10.81
C LYS A 159 -4.16 5.10 -11.09
N ASN A 160 -3.11 5.86 -11.31
CA ASN A 160 -3.21 7.29 -11.58
C ASN A 160 -3.83 8.05 -10.40
N GLY A 161 -3.09 8.17 -9.33
CA GLY A 161 -3.40 9.08 -8.23
C GLY A 161 -3.40 10.56 -8.66
N LYS A 162 -3.87 10.85 -9.87
CA LYS A 162 -4.34 12.18 -10.21
C LYS A 162 -5.46 12.46 -9.22
N LYS A 163 -5.13 13.25 -8.20
CA LYS A 163 -6.14 14.03 -7.51
C LYS A 163 -6.99 14.67 -8.61
N ARG A 164 -8.11 14.06 -8.94
CA ARG A 164 -9.20 14.81 -9.50
C ARG A 164 -9.62 15.76 -8.37
N TRP A 165 -8.93 16.84 -8.27
CA TRP A 165 -9.52 18.03 -7.67
C TRP A 165 -10.78 18.22 -8.47
N GLY A 166 -11.92 17.96 -7.83
CA GLY A 166 -13.18 18.02 -8.52
C GLY A 166 -13.26 19.30 -9.29
N MET A 167 -13.45 19.15 -10.57
CA MET A 167 -14.04 20.22 -11.32
C MET A 167 -15.48 20.31 -10.85
N PHE A 168 -15.74 21.31 -10.10
CA PHE A 168 -17.09 21.74 -9.81
C PHE A 168 -17.64 22.42 -11.07
#